data_78c390c7ae02b0e2aa2ab09c05a7c662
#
_entry.id   78c390c7ae02b0e2aa2ab09c05a7c662
#
_cell.length_a   1.000
_cell.length_b   1.000
_cell.length_c   1.000
_cell.angle_alpha   90.00
_cell.angle_beta   90.00
_cell.angle_gamma   90.00
#
_symmetry.space_group_name_H-M   'P 1'
#
loop_
_entity.id
_entity.type
_entity.pdbx_description
1 polymer ?
#
loop_
_entity_poly.entity_id
_entity_poly.type
_entity_poly.pdbx_seq_one_letter_code
_entity_poly.pdbx_strand_id
1 'polypeptide(L)'
;MKRICNIKWTQYMVIAASLLLTGCSLFDLELQENYDYKHKTLDPNIGISARKFLENRSYETTENPSDTIFKWMRKGLEYAGIGLEELDKTDRTFIFLHNDAIKTWDAKTKKVTAGLFFDVPIVTGEDGTGKPITRPATKWEDYNRDDVRNYFLYLILQGNYNFDKLTISNVKAKTLLPVNTVASKSSLLGYMNEGKGFNQEGVMYLKLVNNNDLAPIQINDKTTNRSGGYVTMNGVVHVFGSKGNTTVYPF
;
A
#
# COMPACT_ATOMS: atom_id res chain seq x y z
N MET A 1 -12.34 69.05 47.88
CA MET A 1 -12.97 67.75 47.64
C MET A 1 -12.50 67.01 46.37
N LYS A 2 -11.22 67.13 45.89
CA LYS A 2 -10.74 66.47 44.65
C LYS A 2 -9.66 65.42 44.88
N ARG A 3 -9.19 65.15 46.09
CA ARG A 3 -8.11 64.17 46.33
C ARG A 3 -8.58 62.79 46.75
N ILE A 4 -9.79 62.58 47.14
CA ILE A 4 -10.30 61.29 47.62
C ILE A 4 -10.72 60.37 46.45
N CYS A 5 -11.03 60.90 45.28
CA CYS A 5 -11.48 60.12 44.13
C CYS A 5 -10.30 59.39 43.39
N ASN A 6 -9.10 60.03 43.48
CA ASN A 6 -7.93 59.45 42.78
C ASN A 6 -7.32 58.24 43.51
N ILE A 7 -7.46 58.12 44.83
CA ILE A 7 -6.91 57.01 45.61
C ILE A 7 -7.70 55.73 45.34
N LYS A 8 -9.01 55.82 45.16
CA LYS A 8 -9.82 54.63 44.84
C LYS A 8 -9.50 54.08 43.42
N TRP A 9 -9.28 54.96 42.48
CA TRP A 9 -9.00 54.56 41.09
C TRP A 9 -7.65 53.86 40.93
N THR A 10 -6.60 54.31 41.65
CA THR A 10 -5.28 53.66 41.68
C THR A 10 -5.34 52.30 42.36
N GLN A 11 -6.16 52.13 43.41
CA GLN A 11 -6.37 50.82 44.04
C GLN A 11 -7.03 49.84 43.13
N TYR A 12 -8.02 50.22 42.33
CA TYR A 12 -8.66 49.35 41.33
C TYR A 12 -7.72 49.01 40.18
N MET A 13 -6.86 49.95 39.76
CA MET A 13 -5.85 49.64 38.72
C MET A 13 -4.78 48.65 39.21
N VAL A 14 -4.34 48.74 40.46
CA VAL A 14 -3.38 47.78 41.03
C VAL A 14 -3.98 46.41 41.19
N ILE A 15 -5.27 46.32 41.59
CA ILE A 15 -5.98 45.04 41.69
C ILE A 15 -6.21 44.44 40.29
N ALA A 16 -6.55 45.24 39.30
CA ALA A 16 -6.70 44.75 37.92
C ALA A 16 -5.37 44.30 37.30
N ALA A 17 -4.26 45.02 37.61
CA ALA A 17 -2.94 44.64 37.16
C ALA A 17 -2.41 43.33 37.83
N SER A 18 -2.75 43.11 39.11
CA SER A 18 -2.35 41.87 39.82
C SER A 18 -3.15 40.65 39.32
N LEU A 19 -4.40 40.82 38.86
CA LEU A 19 -5.19 39.77 38.26
C LEU A 19 -4.68 39.36 36.86
N LEU A 20 -4.00 40.25 36.15
CA LEU A 20 -3.39 39.97 34.87
C LEU A 20 -2.05 39.22 34.96
N LEU A 21 -1.40 39.24 36.13
CA LEU A 21 -0.12 38.58 36.37
C LEU A 21 -0.27 37.14 36.91
N THR A 22 -1.45 36.72 37.31
CA THR A 22 -1.73 35.35 37.79
C THR A 22 -2.31 34.45 36.70
N GLY A 23 -2.10 34.81 35.45
CA GLY A 23 -2.64 34.10 34.28
C GLY A 23 -2.11 32.68 34.02
N CYS A 24 -1.36 32.11 34.97
CA CYS A 24 -0.79 30.77 34.76
C CYS A 24 -1.52 29.63 35.47
N SER A 25 -2.57 29.93 36.27
CA SER A 25 -3.32 28.84 36.92
C SER A 25 -4.72 29.33 37.36
N LEU A 26 -5.54 29.86 36.43
CA LEU A 26 -6.94 30.18 36.71
C LEU A 26 -7.75 28.91 36.36
N PHE A 27 -8.40 28.31 37.36
CA PHE A 27 -9.31 27.16 37.24
C PHE A 27 -8.66 25.80 36.95
N ASP A 28 -7.55 25.43 37.55
CA ASP A 28 -6.90 24.12 37.33
C ASP A 28 -6.59 23.79 35.85
N LEU A 29 -6.59 24.78 34.98
CA LEU A 29 -6.07 24.66 33.65
C LEU A 29 -4.55 24.80 33.73
N GLU A 30 -3.86 23.71 33.90
CA GLU A 30 -2.41 23.66 33.64
C GLU A 30 -2.18 24.12 32.21
N LEU A 31 -1.30 25.11 32.03
CA LEU A 31 -0.78 25.42 30.69
C LEU A 31 -0.28 24.10 30.11
N GLN A 32 -0.84 23.72 28.96
CA GLN A 32 -0.40 22.56 28.23
C GLN A 32 1.12 22.65 28.11
N GLU A 33 1.84 21.85 28.91
CA GLU A 33 3.29 21.75 28.78
C GLU A 33 3.57 21.45 27.30
N ASN A 34 4.58 22.09 26.74
CA ASN A 34 5.02 21.81 25.38
C ASN A 34 5.15 20.30 25.25
N TYR A 35 4.15 19.69 24.59
CA TYR A 35 4.13 18.25 24.37
C TYR A 35 5.34 17.96 23.49
N ASP A 36 6.42 17.54 24.11
CA ASP A 36 7.62 17.08 23.41
C ASP A 36 7.21 15.78 22.68
N TYR A 37 6.65 15.96 21.48
CA TYR A 37 6.24 14.86 20.63
C TYR A 37 7.47 14.04 20.27
N LYS A 38 7.78 13.07 21.14
CA LYS A 38 8.75 12.03 20.79
C LYS A 38 8.15 11.20 19.68
N HIS A 39 8.61 11.42 18.50
CA HIS A 39 8.27 10.61 17.34
C HIS A 39 8.54 9.14 17.69
N LYS A 40 7.49 8.37 18.03
CA LYS A 40 7.59 6.92 18.09
C LYS A 40 7.68 6.44 16.65
N THR A 41 8.88 6.24 16.15
CA THR A 41 9.09 5.43 14.96
C THR A 41 8.56 4.04 15.27
N LEU A 42 7.52 3.63 14.57
CA LEU A 42 7.03 2.25 14.66
C LEU A 42 8.20 1.35 14.22
N ASP A 43 8.51 0.33 15.02
CA ASP A 43 9.48 -0.68 14.60
C ASP A 43 8.97 -1.36 13.34
N PRO A 44 9.69 -1.26 12.21
CA PRO A 44 9.27 -1.88 10.97
C PRO A 44 9.44 -3.41 10.99
N ASN A 45 10.18 -3.96 11.97
CA ASN A 45 10.44 -5.38 12.08
C ASN A 45 9.22 -6.11 12.58
N ILE A 46 8.70 -7.01 11.76
CA ILE A 46 7.52 -7.81 12.10
C ILE A 46 7.87 -9.18 12.72
N GLY A 47 9.16 -9.52 12.83
CA GLY A 47 9.66 -10.71 13.53
C GLY A 47 9.31 -12.06 12.89
N ILE A 48 8.77 -12.05 11.67
CA ILE A 48 8.39 -13.25 10.92
C ILE A 48 8.88 -13.18 9.48
N SER A 49 8.93 -14.31 8.77
CA SER A 49 9.25 -14.32 7.34
C SER A 49 8.13 -13.72 6.49
N ALA A 50 8.45 -13.28 5.27
CA ALA A 50 7.44 -12.81 4.31
C ALA A 50 6.39 -13.89 4.01
N ARG A 51 6.81 -15.16 3.93
CA ARG A 51 5.90 -16.30 3.81
C ARG A 51 4.92 -16.35 4.97
N LYS A 52 5.41 -16.31 6.20
CA LYS A 52 4.54 -16.38 7.39
C LYS A 52 3.60 -15.17 7.48
N PHE A 53 4.07 -13.99 7.05
CA PHE A 53 3.24 -12.80 6.95
C PHE A 53 2.09 -12.96 5.95
N LEU A 54 2.34 -13.55 4.77
CA LEU A 54 1.30 -13.90 3.81
C LEU A 54 0.33 -14.95 4.40
N GLU A 55 0.86 -16.04 4.95
CA GLU A 55 0.06 -17.17 5.46
C GLU A 55 -0.89 -16.73 6.56
N ASN A 56 -0.39 -15.98 7.55
CA ASN A 56 -1.18 -15.51 8.69
C ASN A 56 -2.37 -14.61 8.30
N ARG A 57 -2.30 -14.00 7.11
CA ARG A 57 -3.29 -13.05 6.62
C ARG A 57 -3.97 -13.49 5.31
N SER A 58 -3.98 -14.78 5.04
CA SER A 58 -4.55 -15.34 3.81
C SER A 58 -5.79 -16.17 4.05
N TYR A 59 -5.87 -16.84 5.17
CA TYR A 59 -6.98 -17.70 5.55
C TYR A 59 -7.39 -17.42 6.99
N GLU A 60 -8.63 -17.76 7.28
CA GLU A 60 -9.15 -17.74 8.64
C GLU A 60 -8.31 -18.65 9.54
N THR A 61 -7.75 -18.09 10.59
CA THR A 61 -7.03 -18.83 11.63
C THR A 61 -7.78 -18.72 12.95
N THR A 62 -7.50 -19.62 13.90
CA THR A 62 -8.09 -19.57 15.25
C THR A 62 -7.75 -18.26 15.98
N GLU A 63 -6.56 -17.71 15.70
CA GLU A 63 -6.07 -16.48 16.32
C GLU A 63 -6.63 -15.22 15.64
N ASN A 64 -6.97 -15.29 14.34
CA ASN A 64 -7.43 -14.15 13.56
C ASN A 64 -8.42 -14.57 12.46
N PRO A 65 -9.66 -14.94 12.84
CA PRO A 65 -10.62 -15.54 11.91
C PRO A 65 -11.09 -14.62 10.79
N SER A 66 -10.86 -13.31 10.89
CA SER A 66 -11.31 -12.33 9.89
C SER A 66 -10.18 -11.78 9.00
N ASP A 67 -8.92 -12.04 9.31
CA ASP A 67 -7.78 -11.50 8.55
C ASP A 67 -7.44 -12.36 7.33
N THR A 68 -8.10 -12.07 6.24
CA THR A 68 -7.92 -12.77 4.95
C THR A 68 -7.48 -11.81 3.83
N ILE A 69 -6.80 -10.72 4.18
CA ILE A 69 -6.50 -9.63 3.24
C ILE A 69 -5.59 -10.03 2.07
N PHE A 70 -4.82 -11.11 2.18
CA PHE A 70 -3.96 -11.64 1.12
C PHE A 70 -4.49 -12.94 0.48
N LYS A 71 -5.74 -13.29 0.76
CA LYS A 71 -6.36 -14.54 0.27
C LYS A 71 -6.25 -14.71 -1.25
N TRP A 72 -6.53 -13.65 -2.00
CA TRP A 72 -6.48 -13.70 -3.45
C TRP A 72 -5.06 -13.75 -3.99
N MET A 73 -4.11 -13.06 -3.37
CA MET A 73 -2.70 -13.16 -3.72
C MET A 73 -2.18 -14.59 -3.54
N ARG A 74 -2.44 -15.20 -2.39
CA ARG A 74 -2.04 -16.59 -2.13
C ARG A 74 -2.62 -17.56 -3.13
N LYS A 75 -3.92 -17.46 -3.45
CA LYS A 75 -4.54 -18.28 -4.50
C LYS A 75 -3.88 -18.09 -5.87
N GLY A 76 -3.45 -16.87 -6.17
CA GLY A 76 -2.75 -16.59 -7.42
C GLY A 76 -1.37 -17.23 -7.48
N LEU A 77 -0.58 -17.17 -6.41
CA LEU A 77 0.71 -17.86 -6.30
C LEU A 77 0.56 -19.37 -6.45
N GLU A 78 -0.43 -19.98 -5.78
CA GLU A 78 -0.76 -21.39 -5.87
C GLU A 78 -1.14 -21.78 -7.31
N TYR A 79 -2.03 -21.03 -7.95
CA TYR A 79 -2.41 -21.28 -9.36
C TYR A 79 -1.23 -21.11 -10.31
N ALA A 80 -0.39 -20.10 -10.12
CA ALA A 80 0.82 -19.85 -10.90
C ALA A 80 1.90 -20.96 -10.73
N GLY A 81 1.76 -21.84 -9.75
CA GLY A 81 2.76 -22.83 -9.41
C GLY A 81 4.05 -22.21 -8.87
N ILE A 82 3.93 -21.08 -8.17
CA ILE A 82 5.02 -20.46 -7.41
C ILE A 82 4.89 -20.97 -5.98
N GLY A 83 5.86 -21.77 -5.56
CA GLY A 83 5.89 -22.30 -4.21
C GLY A 83 6.12 -21.19 -3.18
N LEU A 84 5.47 -21.31 -2.03
CA LEU A 84 5.60 -20.30 -0.97
C LEU A 84 7.01 -20.21 -0.38
N GLU A 85 7.87 -21.21 -0.62
CA GLU A 85 9.31 -21.20 -0.29
C GLU A 85 10.07 -20.07 -1.02
N GLU A 86 9.55 -19.54 -2.13
CA GLU A 86 10.13 -18.38 -2.79
C GLU A 86 10.07 -17.16 -1.87
N LEU A 87 9.04 -17.07 -1.02
CA LEU A 87 8.86 -15.99 -0.05
C LEU A 87 9.75 -16.14 1.21
N ASP A 88 10.47 -17.26 1.35
CA ASP A 88 11.46 -17.45 2.42
C ASP A 88 12.89 -17.10 1.98
N LYS A 89 13.09 -16.82 0.69
CA LYS A 89 14.42 -16.44 0.16
C LYS A 89 14.85 -15.08 0.68
N THR A 90 16.13 -14.97 1.00
CA THR A 90 16.74 -13.73 1.50
C THR A 90 17.04 -12.74 0.36
N ASP A 91 17.31 -11.50 0.75
CA ASP A 91 17.63 -10.40 -0.17
C ASP A 91 16.55 -10.21 -1.24
N ARG A 92 15.32 -10.05 -0.79
CA ARG A 92 14.13 -9.86 -1.62
C ARG A 92 13.28 -8.70 -1.11
N THR A 93 12.64 -8.04 -2.06
CA THR A 93 11.48 -7.18 -1.79
C THR A 93 10.26 -7.79 -2.43
N PHE A 94 9.22 -7.96 -1.65
CA PHE A 94 7.96 -8.58 -2.07
C PHE A 94 6.87 -7.51 -2.16
N ILE A 95 6.23 -7.44 -3.31
CA ILE A 95 5.04 -6.61 -3.52
C ILE A 95 3.82 -7.47 -3.25
N PHE A 96 3.20 -7.24 -2.10
CA PHE A 96 1.98 -7.95 -1.72
C PHE A 96 0.75 -7.21 -2.18
N LEU A 97 -0.21 -7.96 -2.70
CA LEU A 97 -1.49 -7.44 -3.18
C LEU A 97 -2.57 -7.69 -2.13
N HIS A 98 -3.12 -6.62 -1.60
CA HIS A 98 -4.35 -6.68 -0.83
C HIS A 98 -5.50 -7.20 -1.71
N ASN A 99 -6.50 -7.85 -1.13
CA ASN A 99 -7.62 -8.43 -1.87
C ASN A 99 -8.30 -7.43 -2.82
N ASP A 100 -8.44 -6.18 -2.42
CA ASP A 100 -9.09 -5.15 -3.24
C ASP A 100 -8.25 -4.69 -4.45
N ALA A 101 -6.93 -4.96 -4.46
CA ALA A 101 -6.11 -4.81 -5.66
C ALA A 101 -6.49 -5.84 -6.74
N ILE A 102 -6.92 -7.01 -6.33
CA ILE A 102 -7.23 -8.11 -7.25
C ILE A 102 -8.73 -8.12 -7.57
N LYS A 103 -9.56 -8.04 -6.53
CA LYS A 103 -11.00 -8.20 -6.68
C LYS A 103 -11.78 -7.46 -5.60
N THR A 104 -12.56 -6.48 -6.02
CA THR A 104 -13.62 -5.90 -5.20
C THR A 104 -14.95 -6.50 -5.60
N TRP A 105 -15.71 -6.98 -4.62
CA TRP A 105 -16.98 -7.66 -4.81
C TRP A 105 -18.13 -6.85 -4.24
N ASP A 106 -19.13 -6.56 -5.06
CA ASP A 106 -20.37 -5.97 -4.61
C ASP A 106 -21.31 -7.06 -4.08
N ALA A 107 -21.65 -6.98 -2.81
CA ALA A 107 -22.45 -7.99 -2.13
C ALA A 107 -23.93 -8.01 -2.61
N LYS A 108 -24.45 -6.87 -3.12
CA LYS A 108 -25.84 -6.74 -3.57
C LYS A 108 -25.99 -7.29 -4.99
N THR A 109 -25.13 -6.86 -5.90
CA THR A 109 -25.21 -7.24 -7.31
C THR A 109 -24.52 -8.57 -7.61
N LYS A 110 -23.75 -9.11 -6.67
CA LYS A 110 -22.94 -10.32 -6.85
C LYS A 110 -21.99 -10.23 -8.04
N LYS A 111 -21.42 -9.03 -8.26
CA LYS A 111 -20.50 -8.76 -9.38
C LYS A 111 -19.16 -8.24 -8.87
N VAL A 112 -18.13 -8.48 -9.67
CA VAL A 112 -16.81 -7.85 -9.51
C VAL A 112 -16.92 -6.42 -10.04
N THR A 113 -16.49 -5.43 -9.25
CA THR A 113 -16.70 -4.00 -9.55
C THR A 113 -15.41 -3.20 -9.62
N ALA A 114 -14.30 -3.75 -9.18
CA ALA A 114 -12.98 -3.10 -9.26
C ALA A 114 -11.86 -4.13 -9.05
N GLY A 115 -10.62 -3.69 -9.27
CA GLY A 115 -9.41 -4.47 -9.15
C GLY A 115 -9.01 -5.16 -10.46
N LEU A 116 -7.90 -5.90 -10.41
CA LEU A 116 -7.32 -6.55 -11.58
C LEU A 116 -8.34 -7.36 -12.38
N PHE A 117 -9.21 -8.11 -11.71
CA PHE A 117 -10.20 -8.95 -12.34
C PHE A 117 -11.30 -8.15 -13.10
N PHE A 118 -11.53 -6.91 -12.71
CA PHE A 118 -12.41 -5.99 -13.41
C PHE A 118 -11.70 -5.30 -14.58
N ASP A 119 -10.49 -4.83 -14.34
CA ASP A 119 -9.74 -4.01 -15.30
C ASP A 119 -9.13 -4.83 -16.44
N VAL A 120 -8.91 -6.13 -16.21
CA VAL A 120 -8.42 -7.08 -17.22
C VAL A 120 -9.51 -8.12 -17.51
N PRO A 121 -10.56 -7.75 -18.27
CA PRO A 121 -11.72 -8.62 -18.49
C PRO A 121 -11.38 -9.80 -19.41
N ILE A 122 -12.16 -10.85 -19.25
CA ILE A 122 -12.10 -12.04 -20.10
C ILE A 122 -13.00 -11.86 -21.33
N VAL A 123 -12.44 -12.12 -22.50
CA VAL A 123 -13.19 -12.17 -23.75
C VAL A 123 -13.97 -13.49 -23.81
N THR A 124 -15.28 -13.42 -23.95
CA THR A 124 -16.19 -14.59 -23.99
C THR A 124 -16.74 -14.88 -25.37
N GLY A 125 -16.50 -13.98 -26.31
CA GLY A 125 -16.99 -14.10 -27.69
C GLY A 125 -16.93 -12.76 -28.42
N GLU A 126 -17.57 -12.68 -29.56
CA GLU A 126 -17.75 -11.46 -30.35
C GLU A 126 -19.23 -11.23 -30.61
N ASP A 127 -19.62 -9.96 -30.67
CA ASP A 127 -20.99 -9.60 -31.10
C ASP A 127 -21.11 -9.65 -32.63
N GLY A 128 -22.32 -9.43 -33.14
CA GLY A 128 -22.58 -9.46 -34.58
C GLY A 128 -21.82 -8.40 -35.41
N THR A 129 -21.09 -7.51 -34.77
CA THR A 129 -20.24 -6.47 -35.41
C THR A 129 -18.75 -6.78 -35.30
N GLY A 130 -18.36 -7.91 -34.70
CA GLY A 130 -16.95 -8.28 -34.43
C GLY A 130 -16.36 -7.61 -33.20
N LYS A 131 -17.18 -6.98 -32.36
CA LYS A 131 -16.70 -6.38 -31.12
C LYS A 131 -16.62 -7.43 -30.00
N PRO A 132 -15.52 -7.50 -29.24
CA PRO A 132 -15.38 -8.45 -28.15
C PRO A 132 -16.48 -8.29 -27.09
N ILE A 133 -17.14 -9.38 -26.74
CA ILE A 133 -18.00 -9.48 -25.56
C ILE A 133 -17.12 -9.85 -24.38
N THR A 134 -17.13 -9.05 -23.32
CA THR A 134 -16.25 -9.25 -22.17
C THR A 134 -17.02 -9.40 -20.88
N ARG A 135 -16.40 -10.10 -19.91
CA ARG A 135 -16.84 -10.15 -18.52
C ARG A 135 -15.66 -9.96 -17.57
N PRO A 136 -15.85 -9.42 -16.37
CA PRO A 136 -14.82 -9.49 -15.33
C PRO A 136 -14.40 -10.94 -15.04
N ALA A 137 -13.12 -11.16 -14.74
CA ALA A 137 -12.67 -12.43 -14.19
C ALA A 137 -13.28 -12.63 -12.79
N THR A 138 -13.37 -13.87 -12.35
CA THR A 138 -13.89 -14.22 -11.01
C THR A 138 -12.89 -15.02 -10.19
N LYS A 139 -11.93 -15.64 -10.87
CA LYS A 139 -10.88 -16.50 -10.33
C LYS A 139 -9.65 -16.45 -11.21
N TRP A 140 -8.50 -16.88 -10.68
CA TRP A 140 -7.24 -16.87 -11.42
C TRP A 140 -7.24 -17.83 -12.61
N GLU A 141 -7.98 -18.92 -12.54
CA GLU A 141 -8.13 -19.91 -13.60
C GLU A 141 -8.88 -19.39 -14.85
N ASP A 142 -9.44 -18.19 -14.77
CA ASP A 142 -9.97 -17.47 -15.94
C ASP A 142 -8.84 -16.95 -16.86
N TYR A 143 -7.61 -16.84 -16.35
CA TYR A 143 -6.43 -16.41 -17.10
C TYR A 143 -5.50 -17.58 -17.44
N ASN A 144 -4.63 -17.37 -18.44
CA ASN A 144 -3.55 -18.31 -18.73
C ASN A 144 -2.60 -18.41 -17.52
N ARG A 145 -2.20 -19.64 -17.17
CA ARG A 145 -1.38 -19.92 -16.00
C ARG A 145 0.00 -19.27 -16.07
N ASP A 146 0.63 -19.31 -17.27
CA ASP A 146 1.95 -18.72 -17.45
C ASP A 146 1.92 -17.19 -17.35
N ASP A 147 0.84 -16.56 -17.83
CA ASP A 147 0.63 -15.13 -17.67
C ASP A 147 0.50 -14.74 -16.19
N VAL A 148 -0.26 -15.52 -15.42
CA VAL A 148 -0.39 -15.31 -13.97
C VAL A 148 0.96 -15.54 -13.27
N ARG A 149 1.72 -16.57 -13.70
CA ARG A 149 3.05 -16.84 -13.18
C ARG A 149 3.99 -15.66 -13.43
N ASN A 150 4.06 -15.18 -14.65
CA ASN A 150 4.91 -14.06 -15.04
C ASN A 150 4.51 -12.78 -14.27
N TYR A 151 3.23 -12.55 -14.09
CA TYR A 151 2.72 -11.45 -13.27
C TYR A 151 3.25 -11.49 -11.83
N PHE A 152 3.16 -12.63 -11.15
CA PHE A 152 3.67 -12.76 -9.79
C PHE A 152 5.20 -12.74 -9.71
N LEU A 153 5.91 -13.27 -10.69
CA LEU A 153 7.37 -13.14 -10.75
C LEU A 153 7.80 -11.67 -10.88
N TYR A 154 7.03 -10.85 -11.58
CA TYR A 154 7.26 -9.41 -11.67
C TYR A 154 7.10 -8.69 -10.32
N LEU A 155 6.30 -9.21 -9.40
CA LEU A 155 6.08 -8.64 -8.07
C LEU A 155 7.12 -9.05 -7.02
N ILE A 156 8.13 -9.85 -7.40
CA ILE A 156 9.23 -10.25 -6.52
C ILE A 156 10.52 -9.63 -7.04
N LEU A 157 11.12 -8.73 -6.24
CA LEU A 157 12.32 -8.00 -6.61
C LEU A 157 13.55 -8.61 -5.94
N GLN A 158 14.67 -8.57 -6.64
CA GLN A 158 15.97 -8.93 -6.13
C GLN A 158 16.58 -7.73 -5.40
N GLY A 159 16.92 -7.90 -4.13
CA GLY A 159 17.42 -6.84 -3.25
C GLY A 159 16.38 -6.32 -2.26
N ASN A 160 16.87 -5.65 -1.22
CA ASN A 160 16.06 -5.06 -0.16
C ASN A 160 15.85 -3.57 -0.45
N TYR A 161 14.67 -3.21 -0.93
CA TYR A 161 14.28 -1.83 -1.23
C TYR A 161 13.32 -1.32 -0.16
N ASN A 162 13.86 -0.81 0.94
CA ASN A 162 13.08 -0.16 2.00
C ASN A 162 13.24 1.37 1.89
N PHE A 163 12.59 2.13 2.75
CA PHE A 163 12.60 3.60 2.77
C PHE A 163 14.01 4.19 2.78
N ASP A 164 14.96 3.57 3.50
CA ASP A 164 16.37 3.98 3.57
C ASP A 164 17.14 3.82 2.25
N LYS A 165 16.61 3.02 1.33
CA LYS A 165 17.20 2.74 0.00
C LYS A 165 16.52 3.51 -1.12
N LEU A 166 15.42 4.20 -0.84
CA LEU A 166 14.61 4.89 -1.83
C LEU A 166 14.73 6.41 -1.68
N THR A 167 14.65 7.10 -2.79
CA THR A 167 14.62 8.57 -2.88
C THR A 167 13.45 9.00 -3.76
N ILE A 168 13.32 10.29 -4.03
CA ILE A 168 12.36 10.82 -5.01
C ILE A 168 12.72 10.49 -6.48
N SER A 169 13.91 9.97 -6.71
CA SER A 169 14.34 9.50 -8.03
C SER A 169 14.08 8.01 -8.17
N ASN A 170 13.71 7.59 -9.38
CA ASN A 170 13.46 6.19 -9.67
C ASN A 170 14.69 5.31 -9.44
N VAL A 171 14.57 4.33 -8.57
CA VAL A 171 15.52 3.25 -8.36
C VAL A 171 15.10 2.06 -9.21
N LYS A 172 16.00 1.58 -10.07
CA LYS A 172 15.77 0.43 -10.94
C LYS A 172 16.01 -0.87 -10.17
N ALA A 173 14.97 -1.65 -9.93
CA ALA A 173 15.03 -2.94 -9.26
C ALA A 173 14.79 -4.08 -10.26
N LYS A 174 15.66 -5.10 -10.26
CA LYS A 174 15.42 -6.33 -11.03
C LYS A 174 14.33 -7.16 -10.37
N THR A 175 13.41 -7.67 -11.16
CA THR A 175 12.38 -8.61 -10.71
C THR A 175 12.79 -10.06 -10.97
N LEU A 176 11.97 -11.04 -10.60
CA LEU A 176 12.15 -12.42 -10.99
C LEU A 176 11.53 -12.74 -12.37
N LEU A 177 10.86 -11.79 -12.99
CA LEU A 177 10.36 -11.97 -14.35
C LEU A 177 11.54 -12.17 -15.31
N PRO A 178 11.56 -13.24 -16.13
CA PRO A 178 12.62 -13.44 -17.11
C PRO A 178 12.72 -12.27 -18.09
N VAL A 179 13.94 -11.83 -18.36
CA VAL A 179 14.23 -10.81 -19.38
C VAL A 179 13.72 -11.29 -20.74
N ASN A 180 13.20 -10.37 -21.54
CA ASN A 180 12.58 -10.64 -22.85
C ASN A 180 11.31 -11.48 -22.79
N THR A 181 10.61 -11.53 -21.65
CA THR A 181 9.28 -12.13 -21.63
C THR A 181 8.37 -11.36 -22.58
N VAL A 182 7.93 -12.03 -23.65
CA VAL A 182 6.99 -11.46 -24.62
C VAL A 182 5.57 -11.67 -24.11
N ALA A 183 4.84 -10.58 -23.97
CA ALA A 183 3.43 -10.62 -23.60
C ALA A 183 2.56 -10.39 -24.85
N SER A 184 1.56 -11.23 -25.08
CA SER A 184 0.54 -10.94 -26.08
C SER A 184 -0.35 -9.79 -25.61
N LYS A 185 -0.93 -8.98 -26.51
CA LYS A 185 -1.80 -7.86 -26.15
C LYS A 185 -3.03 -8.28 -25.34
N SER A 186 -3.50 -9.51 -25.53
CA SER A 186 -4.64 -10.07 -24.80
C SER A 186 -4.27 -10.72 -23.47
N SER A 187 -2.97 -10.82 -23.15
CA SER A 187 -2.52 -11.40 -21.90
C SER A 187 -2.52 -10.37 -20.76
N LEU A 188 -2.42 -10.86 -19.53
CA LEU A 188 -2.28 -10.04 -18.34
C LEU A 188 -1.06 -9.09 -18.46
N LEU A 189 0.08 -9.61 -18.90
CA LEU A 189 1.30 -8.82 -19.12
C LEU A 189 1.16 -7.84 -20.29
N GLY A 190 0.44 -8.20 -21.34
CA GLY A 190 0.18 -7.30 -22.45
C GLY A 190 -0.64 -6.09 -22.03
N TYR A 191 -1.66 -6.31 -21.23
CA TYR A 191 -2.45 -5.23 -20.64
C TYR A 191 -1.59 -4.30 -19.77
N MET A 192 -0.71 -4.84 -18.95
CA MET A 192 0.22 -4.08 -18.13
C MET A 192 1.19 -3.23 -18.96
N ASN A 193 1.60 -3.74 -20.12
CA ASN A 193 2.55 -3.06 -21.00
C ASN A 193 1.93 -1.87 -21.76
N GLU A 194 0.62 -1.80 -21.91
CA GLU A 194 -0.09 -0.71 -22.61
C GLU A 194 -0.10 0.59 -21.80
N GLY A 195 1.09 1.20 -21.61
CA GLY A 195 1.25 2.47 -20.90
C GLY A 195 1.21 2.37 -19.38
N LYS A 196 1.37 1.20 -18.83
CA LYS A 196 1.30 0.94 -17.38
C LYS A 196 2.67 0.85 -16.69
N GLY A 197 3.78 1.09 -17.39
CA GLY A 197 5.12 1.12 -16.81
C GLY A 197 5.88 -0.21 -16.86
N PHE A 198 5.25 -1.32 -17.28
CA PHE A 198 5.95 -2.56 -17.52
C PHE A 198 7.00 -2.40 -18.62
N ASN A 199 8.18 -2.94 -18.44
CA ASN A 199 9.20 -3.02 -19.47
C ASN A 199 9.72 -4.46 -19.65
N GLN A 200 10.18 -4.78 -20.89
CA GLN A 200 10.65 -6.11 -21.25
C GLN A 200 11.98 -6.51 -20.58
N GLU A 201 12.63 -5.59 -19.87
CA GLU A 201 13.88 -5.87 -19.14
C GLU A 201 13.65 -6.61 -17.83
N GLY A 202 12.41 -6.89 -17.44
CA GLY A 202 12.08 -7.55 -16.17
C GLY A 202 12.46 -6.69 -14.97
N VAL A 203 12.32 -5.38 -15.07
CA VAL A 203 12.63 -4.44 -13.98
C VAL A 203 11.39 -3.67 -13.53
N MET A 204 11.44 -3.20 -12.30
CA MET A 204 10.47 -2.32 -11.69
C MET A 204 11.17 -1.06 -11.19
N TYR A 205 10.56 0.09 -11.36
CA TYR A 205 11.06 1.35 -10.82
C TYR A 205 10.34 1.68 -9.52
N LEU A 206 11.11 2.00 -8.47
CA LEU A 206 10.59 2.41 -7.17
C LEU A 206 11.12 3.78 -6.80
N LYS A 207 10.30 4.60 -6.16
CA LYS A 207 10.71 5.88 -5.57
C LYS A 207 9.79 6.27 -4.42
N LEU A 208 10.22 7.25 -3.62
CA LEU A 208 9.35 7.96 -2.70
C LEU A 208 8.58 9.07 -3.44
N VAL A 209 7.33 9.30 -3.06
CA VAL A 209 6.50 10.35 -3.68
C VAL A 209 7.04 11.75 -3.37
N ASN A 210 7.68 11.92 -2.22
CA ASN A 210 8.30 13.18 -1.78
C ASN A 210 9.48 12.90 -0.84
N ASN A 211 10.15 13.94 -0.35
CA ASN A 211 11.33 13.86 0.52
C ASN A 211 11.02 13.54 2.00
N ASN A 212 9.84 13.07 2.34
CA ASN A 212 9.53 12.64 3.70
C ASN A 212 9.96 11.18 3.88
N ASP A 213 10.62 10.86 4.98
CA ASP A 213 11.13 9.52 5.29
C ASP A 213 10.05 8.42 5.31
N LEU A 214 8.80 8.81 5.50
CA LEU A 214 7.63 7.92 5.48
C LEU A 214 6.71 8.19 4.27
N ALA A 215 7.23 8.82 3.23
CA ALA A 215 6.46 9.06 2.01
C ALA A 215 5.99 7.74 1.38
N PRO A 216 4.80 7.71 0.77
CA PRO A 216 4.40 6.53 0.03
C PRO A 216 5.42 6.12 -1.02
N ILE A 217 5.62 4.81 -1.16
CA ILE A 217 6.45 4.22 -2.21
C ILE A 217 5.61 4.11 -3.48
N GLN A 218 6.11 4.68 -4.56
CA GLN A 218 5.49 4.62 -5.87
C GLN A 218 6.22 3.61 -6.76
N ILE A 219 5.44 2.83 -7.51
CA ILE A 219 5.93 1.87 -8.49
C ILE A 219 5.64 2.39 -9.90
N ASN A 220 6.65 2.34 -10.78
CA ASN A 220 6.57 2.66 -12.22
C ASN A 220 5.89 4.01 -12.50
N ASP A 221 6.08 5.00 -11.64
CA ASP A 221 5.45 6.33 -11.73
C ASP A 221 3.90 6.30 -11.77
N LYS A 222 3.30 5.22 -11.31
CA LYS A 222 1.84 4.99 -11.37
C LYS A 222 1.22 4.83 -10.00
N THR A 223 1.43 3.70 -9.36
CA THR A 223 0.69 3.26 -8.19
C THR A 223 1.51 3.43 -6.93
N THR A 224 0.91 3.98 -5.89
CA THR A 224 1.50 4.09 -4.56
C THR A 224 1.08 2.94 -3.67
N ASN A 225 1.94 2.57 -2.72
CA ASN A 225 1.62 1.54 -1.76
C ASN A 225 0.51 1.97 -0.79
N ARG A 226 -0.23 0.98 -0.30
CA ARG A 226 -1.20 1.14 0.80
C ARG A 226 -0.49 1.22 2.14
N SER A 227 0.50 0.35 2.32
CA SER A 227 1.40 0.31 3.47
C SER A 227 2.72 -0.33 3.05
N GLY A 228 3.80 -0.02 3.72
CA GLY A 228 5.10 -0.51 3.27
C GLY A 228 6.16 -0.45 4.33
N GLY A 229 7.35 -0.94 3.96
CA GLY A 229 8.50 -0.96 4.84
C GLY A 229 8.42 -2.04 5.92
N TYR A 230 7.58 -3.06 5.76
CA TYR A 230 7.59 -4.20 6.66
C TYR A 230 8.89 -4.97 6.50
N VAL A 231 9.76 -4.88 7.49
CA VAL A 231 11.01 -5.64 7.52
C VAL A 231 10.70 -7.02 8.09
N THR A 232 10.84 -8.02 7.25
CA THR A 232 10.69 -9.43 7.61
C THR A 232 12.04 -10.05 7.93
N MET A 233 12.08 -11.27 8.45
CA MET A 233 13.33 -11.99 8.72
C MET A 233 14.20 -12.23 7.47
N ASN A 234 13.62 -12.15 6.27
CA ASN A 234 14.27 -12.52 5.02
C ASN A 234 14.20 -11.47 3.91
N GLY A 235 13.53 -10.35 4.16
CA GLY A 235 13.40 -9.29 3.15
C GLY A 235 12.45 -8.19 3.56
N VAL A 236 11.96 -7.46 2.58
CA VAL A 236 11.02 -6.33 2.79
C VAL A 236 9.70 -6.61 2.09
N VAL A 237 8.60 -6.21 2.70
CA VAL A 237 7.25 -6.31 2.11
C VAL A 237 6.63 -4.93 1.98
N HIS A 238 6.10 -4.64 0.79
CA HIS A 238 5.24 -3.49 0.53
C HIS A 238 3.87 -3.98 0.07
N VAL A 239 2.80 -3.44 0.64
CA VAL A 239 1.43 -3.84 0.34
C VAL A 239 0.78 -2.81 -0.57
N PHE A 240 0.21 -3.28 -1.67
CA PHE A 240 -0.51 -2.47 -2.63
C PHE A 240 -2.00 -2.83 -2.69
N GLY A 241 -2.80 -1.90 -3.16
CA GLY A 241 -4.24 -2.00 -3.22
C GLY A 241 -4.91 -1.05 -2.24
N SER A 242 -5.88 -0.31 -2.74
CA SER A 242 -6.65 0.65 -1.94
C SER A 242 -8.09 0.67 -2.42
N LYS A 243 -9.02 0.53 -1.49
CA LYS A 243 -10.45 0.63 -1.78
C LYS A 243 -10.77 2.02 -2.31
N GLY A 244 -11.37 2.08 -3.49
CA GLY A 244 -11.82 3.33 -4.11
C GLY A 244 -10.82 3.97 -5.08
N ASN A 245 -9.62 3.45 -5.25
CA ASN A 245 -8.71 3.87 -6.31
C ASN A 245 -9.00 3.13 -7.61
N THR A 246 -8.87 3.83 -8.72
CA THR A 246 -9.00 3.24 -10.07
C THR A 246 -7.81 2.37 -10.45
N THR A 247 -6.65 2.56 -9.78
CA THR A 247 -5.44 1.77 -9.97
C THR A 247 -5.11 1.10 -8.66
N VAL A 248 -5.44 -0.17 -8.53
CA VAL A 248 -5.33 -0.95 -7.28
C VAL A 248 -4.21 -1.98 -7.30
N TYR A 249 -3.46 -2.05 -8.36
CA TYR A 249 -2.35 -2.98 -8.58
C TYR A 249 -1.10 -2.21 -9.07
N PRO A 250 0.11 -2.72 -8.80
CA PRO A 250 1.36 -1.96 -8.93
C PRO A 250 1.96 -1.97 -10.33
N PHE A 251 1.33 -1.35 -11.33
CA PHE A 251 1.92 -1.17 -12.67
C PHE A 251 1.22 -0.11 -13.53
#